data_960453da8dd6422d176313c760682285
#
_entry.id   960453da8dd6422d176313c760682285
#
_cell.length_a   1.000
_cell.length_b   1.000
_cell.length_c   1.000
_cell.angle_alpha   90.00
_cell.angle_beta   90.00
_cell.angle_gamma   90.00
#
_symmetry.space_group_name_H-M   'P 1'
#
loop_
_entity.id
_entity.type
_entity.pdbx_description
1 polymer ?
#
loop_
_entity_poly.entity_id
_entity_poly.type
_entity_poly.pdbx_seq_one_letter_code
_entity_poly.pdbx_strand_id
1 'polypeptide(L)'
;MKKIQISPSILSADFSQLGSEIRKLEQGGADLIHVDVMDGHFVPNLTIGPPIIKSLRKYTKLPFDVHLMISPVHEYIENYANAGADIITIHPEATENLKESISLIKKFGKKVGVSLNPKTEIKTLIDEIDNIDLDLVMSVNPGFGGQKFMPEVLDKIKELKKIKDKDKYYFDIEVDGGINFSNSKKVLEAGADILVSGTTVFKENNGDIKTNIEKLKSM
;
A
#
# COMPACT_ATOMS: atom_id res chain seq x y z
N MET A 1 -20.38 7.43 -6.47
CA MET A 1 -19.16 7.53 -5.63
C MET A 1 -18.39 6.25 -5.82
N LYS A 2 -17.07 6.33 -5.97
CA LYS A 2 -16.19 5.14 -6.02
C LYS A 2 -16.25 4.44 -4.65
N LYS A 3 -16.25 3.11 -4.64
CA LYS A 3 -16.28 2.33 -3.40
C LYS A 3 -14.94 2.47 -2.69
N ILE A 4 -14.96 2.87 -1.41
CA ILE A 4 -13.78 2.89 -0.54
C ILE A 4 -13.25 1.47 -0.39
N GLN A 5 -11.94 1.31 -0.53
CA GLN A 5 -11.25 0.02 -0.36
C GLN A 5 -10.37 0.04 0.89
N ILE A 6 -10.32 -1.09 1.58
CA ILE A 6 -9.44 -1.30 2.73
C ILE A 6 -8.41 -2.37 2.36
N SER A 7 -7.13 -2.00 2.50
CA SER A 7 -5.93 -2.82 2.29
C SER A 7 -5.23 -3.06 3.63
N PRO A 8 -5.63 -4.07 4.43
CA PRO A 8 -4.99 -4.30 5.73
C PRO A 8 -3.53 -4.71 5.57
N SER A 9 -2.62 -4.00 6.28
CA SER A 9 -1.20 -4.36 6.31
C SER A 9 -0.95 -5.53 7.24
N ILE A 10 -0.48 -6.65 6.68
CA ILE A 10 -0.10 -7.84 7.45
C ILE A 10 1.16 -7.64 8.30
N LEU A 11 1.83 -6.51 8.19
CA LEU A 11 2.92 -6.12 9.11
C LEU A 11 2.46 -6.09 10.58
N SER A 12 1.16 -5.85 10.83
CA SER A 12 0.56 -5.84 12.18
C SER A 12 -0.05 -7.18 12.61
N ALA A 13 -0.01 -8.19 11.74
CA ALA A 13 -0.54 -9.52 12.00
C ALA A 13 0.42 -10.39 12.85
N ASP A 14 -0.07 -11.51 13.35
CA ASP A 14 0.81 -12.54 13.93
C ASP A 14 1.54 -13.29 12.80
N PHE A 15 2.84 -13.04 12.66
CA PHE A 15 3.67 -13.67 11.62
C PHE A 15 3.76 -15.19 11.75
N SER A 16 3.55 -15.75 12.95
CA SER A 16 3.50 -17.20 13.15
C SER A 16 2.26 -17.85 12.52
N GLN A 17 1.23 -17.04 12.19
CA GLN A 17 -0.07 -17.50 11.71
C GLN A 17 -0.57 -16.75 10.46
N LEU A 18 0.31 -16.15 9.67
CA LEU A 18 -0.04 -15.28 8.53
C LEU A 18 -1.12 -15.88 7.61
N GLY A 19 -1.06 -17.19 7.34
CA GLY A 19 -2.07 -17.85 6.50
C GLY A 19 -3.47 -17.81 7.09
N SER A 20 -3.63 -17.94 8.42
CA SER A 20 -4.93 -17.82 9.09
C SER A 20 -5.37 -16.36 9.20
N GLU A 21 -4.44 -15.45 9.45
CA GLU A 21 -4.71 -14.02 9.50
C GLU A 21 -5.26 -13.50 8.17
N ILE A 22 -4.64 -13.88 7.05
CA ILE A 22 -5.12 -13.52 5.70
C ILE A 22 -6.54 -14.03 5.44
N ARG A 23 -6.88 -15.27 5.86
CA ARG A 23 -8.25 -15.77 5.73
C ARG A 23 -9.26 -14.95 6.55
N LYS A 24 -8.88 -14.53 7.77
CA LYS A 24 -9.73 -13.66 8.59
C LYS A 24 -9.95 -12.30 7.93
N LEU A 25 -8.91 -11.74 7.27
CA LEU A 25 -9.04 -10.48 6.52
C LEU A 25 -10.03 -10.62 5.36
N GLU A 26 -9.93 -11.69 4.55
CA GLU A 26 -10.87 -11.95 3.45
C GLU A 26 -12.30 -12.14 3.96
N GLN A 27 -12.49 -12.93 5.00
CA GLN A 27 -13.80 -13.14 5.65
C GLN A 27 -14.34 -11.86 6.30
N GLY A 28 -13.46 -10.99 6.80
CA GLY A 28 -13.77 -9.69 7.38
C GLY A 28 -14.10 -8.61 6.35
N GLY A 29 -13.97 -8.92 5.05
CA GLY A 29 -14.35 -8.03 3.97
C GLY A 29 -13.26 -7.04 3.55
N ALA A 30 -11.99 -7.37 3.74
CA ALA A 30 -10.89 -6.64 3.11
C ALA A 30 -11.03 -6.65 1.58
N ASP A 31 -10.53 -5.63 0.90
CA ASP A 31 -10.56 -5.55 -0.55
C ASP A 31 -9.21 -5.94 -1.18
N LEU A 32 -8.09 -5.71 -0.46
CA LEU A 32 -6.72 -6.10 -0.81
C LEU A 32 -6.01 -6.64 0.44
N ILE A 33 -4.81 -7.16 0.25
CA ILE A 33 -3.87 -7.50 1.33
C ILE A 33 -2.60 -6.69 1.10
N HIS A 34 -2.30 -5.75 2.00
CA HIS A 34 -1.07 -4.96 1.95
C HIS A 34 0.10 -5.72 2.56
N VAL A 35 1.20 -5.78 1.80
CA VAL A 35 2.38 -6.57 2.14
C VAL A 35 3.61 -5.67 2.15
N ASP A 36 4.03 -5.25 3.34
CA ASP A 36 5.21 -4.40 3.55
C ASP A 36 6.50 -5.21 3.49
N VAL A 37 7.26 -5.02 2.41
CA VAL A 37 8.55 -5.68 2.20
C VAL A 37 9.68 -4.71 2.54
N MET A 38 10.56 -5.12 3.47
CA MET A 38 11.67 -4.30 3.97
C MET A 38 12.95 -5.12 4.01
N ASP A 39 14.09 -4.48 3.65
CA ASP A 39 15.38 -5.14 3.47
C ASP A 39 16.45 -4.78 4.51
N GLY A 40 16.13 -3.87 5.46
CA GLY A 40 17.11 -3.35 6.43
C GLY A 40 18.11 -2.38 5.83
N HIS A 41 17.97 -2.02 4.55
CA HIS A 41 18.83 -1.09 3.84
C HIS A 41 18.09 0.19 3.44
N PHE A 42 17.00 0.07 2.68
CA PHE A 42 16.13 1.22 2.34
C PHE A 42 15.44 1.77 3.59
N VAL A 43 15.00 0.90 4.47
CA VAL A 43 14.43 1.22 5.79
C VAL A 43 15.09 0.39 6.89
N PRO A 44 15.19 0.87 8.14
CA PRO A 44 15.89 0.17 9.23
C PRO A 44 15.04 -0.95 9.86
N ASN A 45 14.42 -1.78 9.04
CA ASN A 45 13.62 -2.93 9.45
C ASN A 45 13.72 -4.04 8.39
N LEU A 46 13.51 -5.29 8.81
CA LEU A 46 13.47 -6.49 7.97
C LEU A 46 12.12 -7.17 8.15
N THR A 47 11.46 -7.56 7.04
CA THR A 47 10.16 -8.21 7.13
C THR A 47 10.12 -9.54 6.36
N ILE A 48 9.49 -9.57 5.20
CA ILE A 48 9.22 -10.79 4.44
C ILE A 48 9.74 -10.70 3.02
N GLY A 49 10.08 -11.84 2.44
CA GLY A 49 10.55 -11.92 1.07
C GLY A 49 9.63 -12.76 0.17
N PRO A 50 10.00 -12.93 -1.12
CA PRO A 50 9.18 -13.63 -2.12
C PRO A 50 8.73 -15.04 -1.71
N PRO A 51 9.54 -15.89 -1.01
CA PRO A 51 9.09 -17.22 -0.59
C PRO A 51 7.87 -17.19 0.34
N ILE A 52 7.80 -16.20 1.24
CA ILE A 52 6.65 -16.04 2.15
C ILE A 52 5.42 -15.63 1.35
N ILE A 53 5.52 -14.61 0.49
CA ILE A 53 4.41 -14.14 -0.35
C ILE A 53 3.87 -15.31 -1.19
N LYS A 54 4.74 -16.08 -1.83
CA LYS A 54 4.37 -17.26 -2.61
C LYS A 54 3.61 -18.30 -1.77
N SER A 55 4.06 -18.54 -0.55
CA SER A 55 3.41 -19.49 0.37
C SER A 55 2.02 -19.03 0.80
N LEU A 56 1.82 -17.71 0.90
CA LEU A 56 0.57 -17.08 1.32
C LEU A 56 -0.50 -17.05 0.23
N ARG A 57 -0.14 -17.09 -1.06
CA ARG A 57 -1.07 -16.97 -2.18
C ARG A 57 -2.23 -17.97 -2.14
N LYS A 58 -2.01 -19.18 -1.64
CA LYS A 58 -3.03 -20.23 -1.52
C LYS A 58 -4.11 -19.96 -0.47
N TYR A 59 -3.93 -18.96 0.40
CA TYR A 59 -4.84 -18.70 1.52
C TYR A 59 -5.94 -17.68 1.20
N THR A 60 -5.81 -16.93 0.09
CA THR A 60 -6.79 -15.93 -0.32
C THR A 60 -6.78 -15.73 -1.84
N LYS A 61 -7.87 -15.19 -2.37
CA LYS A 61 -7.94 -14.70 -3.76
C LYS A 61 -7.92 -13.17 -3.84
N LEU A 62 -7.89 -12.48 -2.71
CA LEU A 62 -7.75 -11.03 -2.70
C LEU A 62 -6.43 -10.62 -3.35
N PRO A 63 -6.37 -9.48 -4.06
CA PRO A 63 -5.13 -8.98 -4.61
C PRO A 63 -4.08 -8.76 -3.52
N PHE A 64 -2.84 -9.17 -3.80
CA PHE A 64 -1.68 -8.79 -3.01
C PHE A 64 -1.12 -7.47 -3.53
N ASP A 65 -1.23 -6.45 -2.71
CA ASP A 65 -0.64 -5.14 -2.88
C ASP A 65 0.72 -5.13 -2.17
N VAL A 66 1.78 -5.31 -2.97
CA VAL A 66 3.14 -5.54 -2.46
C VAL A 66 3.94 -4.25 -2.52
N HIS A 67 4.17 -3.67 -1.35
CA HIS A 67 4.91 -2.42 -1.16
C HIS A 67 6.38 -2.71 -0.88
N LEU A 68 7.25 -2.35 -1.84
CA LEU A 68 8.68 -2.65 -1.82
C LEU A 68 9.49 -1.48 -1.25
N MET A 69 9.80 -1.55 0.03
CA MET A 69 10.74 -0.68 0.73
C MET A 69 12.13 -1.33 0.75
N ILE A 70 12.69 -1.56 -0.43
CA ILE A 70 13.97 -2.23 -0.66
C ILE A 70 14.81 -1.47 -1.69
N SER A 71 16.14 -1.54 -1.60
CA SER A 71 17.06 -0.89 -2.54
C SER A 71 18.29 -1.76 -2.83
N PRO A 72 18.65 -1.95 -4.13
CA PRO A 72 17.98 -1.45 -5.35
C PRO A 72 16.72 -2.28 -5.67
N VAL A 73 15.57 -1.62 -5.92
CA VAL A 73 14.29 -2.32 -6.10
C VAL A 73 14.18 -3.02 -7.46
N HIS A 74 14.78 -2.44 -8.51
CA HIS A 74 14.65 -2.92 -9.90
C HIS A 74 15.00 -4.40 -10.04
N GLU A 75 16.06 -4.85 -9.39
CA GLU A 75 16.58 -6.23 -9.47
C GLU A 75 15.61 -7.28 -8.89
N TYR A 76 14.68 -6.88 -8.04
CA TYR A 76 13.78 -7.78 -7.33
C TYR A 76 12.35 -7.81 -7.87
N ILE A 77 11.98 -6.91 -8.79
CA ILE A 77 10.61 -6.81 -9.34
C ILE A 77 10.12 -8.16 -9.87
N GLU A 78 10.93 -8.86 -10.67
CA GLU A 78 10.60 -10.19 -11.20
C GLU A 78 10.30 -11.20 -10.09
N ASN A 79 11.08 -11.20 -9.03
CA ASN A 79 10.95 -12.13 -7.91
C ASN A 79 9.58 -11.97 -7.22
N TYR A 80 9.16 -10.72 -6.98
CA TYR A 80 7.87 -10.43 -6.34
C TYR A 80 6.69 -10.64 -7.28
N ALA A 81 6.84 -10.33 -8.58
CA ALA A 81 5.84 -10.64 -9.59
C ALA A 81 5.56 -12.15 -9.67
N ASN A 82 6.61 -12.97 -9.69
CA ASN A 82 6.53 -14.43 -9.73
C ASN A 82 6.09 -15.05 -8.39
N ALA A 83 6.27 -14.34 -7.28
CA ALA A 83 5.77 -14.77 -5.98
C ALA A 83 4.25 -14.61 -5.82
N GLY A 84 3.60 -13.85 -6.71
CA GLY A 84 2.15 -13.70 -6.73
C GLY A 84 1.64 -12.32 -6.31
N ALA A 85 2.48 -11.29 -6.38
CA ALA A 85 2.02 -9.90 -6.30
C ALA A 85 1.03 -9.61 -7.43
N ASP A 86 -0.03 -8.86 -7.12
CA ASP A 86 -0.98 -8.34 -8.11
C ASP A 86 -0.71 -6.86 -8.42
N ILE A 87 -0.32 -6.12 -7.40
CA ILE A 87 0.18 -4.74 -7.48
C ILE A 87 1.61 -4.75 -6.93
N ILE A 88 2.53 -4.06 -7.59
CA ILE A 88 3.90 -3.85 -7.10
C ILE A 88 4.11 -2.36 -6.98
N THR A 89 4.27 -1.91 -5.73
CA THR A 89 4.46 -0.50 -5.37
C THR A 89 5.92 -0.27 -5.02
N ILE A 90 6.57 0.69 -5.71
CA ILE A 90 7.99 1.01 -5.56
C ILE A 90 8.18 2.49 -5.19
N HIS A 91 9.27 2.79 -4.50
CA HIS A 91 9.67 4.16 -4.22
C HIS A 91 10.59 4.71 -5.34
N PRO A 92 10.38 5.95 -5.81
CA PRO A 92 11.31 6.57 -6.76
C PRO A 92 12.74 6.62 -6.24
N GLU A 93 12.92 6.75 -4.94
CA GLU A 93 14.23 6.80 -4.27
C GLU A 93 14.95 5.45 -4.24
N ALA A 94 14.26 4.35 -4.51
CA ALA A 94 14.79 2.99 -4.48
C ALA A 94 15.27 2.49 -5.84
N THR A 95 15.20 3.30 -6.89
CA THR A 95 15.61 2.96 -8.26
C THR A 95 16.36 4.10 -8.92
N GLU A 96 17.33 3.76 -9.77
CA GLU A 96 18.06 4.74 -10.58
C GLU A 96 17.20 5.27 -11.75
N ASN A 97 16.24 4.45 -12.22
CA ASN A 97 15.36 4.78 -13.35
C ASN A 97 13.93 4.29 -13.08
N LEU A 98 13.08 5.22 -12.62
CA LEU A 98 11.68 4.93 -12.31
C LEU A 98 10.92 4.37 -13.52
N LYS A 99 11.12 4.96 -14.70
CA LYS A 99 10.45 4.56 -15.94
C LYS A 99 10.77 3.12 -16.34
N GLU A 100 12.03 2.71 -16.22
CA GLU A 100 12.43 1.33 -16.51
C GLU A 100 11.82 0.35 -15.50
N SER A 101 11.79 0.71 -14.22
CA SER A 101 11.18 -0.12 -13.19
C SER A 101 9.66 -0.26 -13.39
N ILE A 102 8.95 0.81 -13.73
CA ILE A 102 7.54 0.80 -14.12
C ILE A 102 7.32 -0.12 -15.33
N SER A 103 8.15 0.02 -16.36
CA SER A 103 8.06 -0.81 -17.58
C SER A 103 8.28 -2.29 -17.27
N LEU A 104 9.19 -2.60 -16.36
CA LEU A 104 9.46 -3.97 -15.92
C LEU A 104 8.27 -4.57 -15.17
N ILE A 105 7.62 -3.82 -14.26
CA ILE A 105 6.42 -4.27 -13.56
C ILE A 105 5.30 -4.61 -14.56
N LYS A 106 5.06 -3.70 -15.55
CA LYS A 106 4.08 -3.93 -16.62
C LYS A 106 4.40 -5.15 -17.46
N LYS A 107 5.67 -5.40 -17.78
CA LYS A 107 6.13 -6.58 -18.53
C LYS A 107 5.72 -7.90 -17.87
N PHE A 108 5.69 -7.93 -16.53
CA PHE A 108 5.19 -9.09 -15.77
C PHE A 108 3.67 -9.11 -15.62
N GLY A 109 2.93 -8.22 -16.27
CA GLY A 109 1.46 -8.15 -16.23
C GLY A 109 0.92 -7.73 -14.86
N LYS A 110 1.71 -6.98 -14.08
CA LYS A 110 1.31 -6.50 -12.76
C LYS A 110 0.86 -5.05 -12.82
N LYS A 111 -0.04 -4.66 -11.90
CA LYS A 111 -0.37 -3.26 -11.68
C LYS A 111 0.81 -2.54 -11.07
N VAL A 112 0.99 -1.30 -11.49
CA VAL A 112 2.10 -0.44 -11.05
C VAL A 112 1.64 0.50 -9.96
N GLY A 113 2.27 0.42 -8.80
CA GLY A 113 2.19 1.43 -7.75
C GLY A 113 3.49 2.23 -7.66
N VAL A 114 3.36 3.52 -7.36
CA VAL A 114 4.50 4.37 -6.98
C VAL A 114 4.22 4.96 -5.61
N SER A 115 5.19 4.88 -4.70
CA SER A 115 5.05 5.36 -3.32
C SER A 115 5.81 6.67 -3.12
N LEU A 116 5.13 7.69 -2.64
CA LEU A 116 5.71 8.98 -2.30
C LEU A 116 5.89 9.12 -0.79
N ASN A 117 7.14 9.18 -0.34
CA ASN A 117 7.46 9.50 1.06
C ASN A 117 6.86 10.85 1.49
N PRO A 118 6.68 11.13 2.80
CA PRO A 118 6.11 12.41 3.26
C PRO A 118 6.82 13.63 2.65
N LYS A 119 8.14 13.57 2.47
CA LYS A 119 8.95 14.66 1.91
C LYS A 119 9.12 14.62 0.40
N THR A 120 8.76 13.53 -0.28
CA THR A 120 8.91 13.39 -1.73
C THR A 120 7.83 14.20 -2.43
N GLU A 121 8.21 15.08 -3.34
CA GLU A 121 7.29 15.93 -4.07
C GLU A 121 6.57 15.16 -5.18
N ILE A 122 5.32 15.52 -5.46
CA ILE A 122 4.51 14.92 -6.54
C ILE A 122 5.17 15.06 -7.91
N LYS A 123 5.96 16.13 -8.13
CA LYS A 123 6.67 16.33 -9.40
C LYS A 123 7.57 15.15 -9.81
N THR A 124 8.05 14.35 -8.83
CA THR A 124 8.86 13.16 -9.09
C THR A 124 8.10 12.09 -9.87
N LEU A 125 6.76 12.11 -9.82
CA LEU A 125 5.88 11.16 -10.47
C LEU A 125 5.26 11.69 -11.78
N ILE A 126 5.24 13.02 -11.99
CA ILE A 126 4.43 13.65 -13.05
C ILE A 126 4.72 13.07 -14.45
N ASP A 127 5.98 12.82 -14.78
CA ASP A 127 6.35 12.31 -16.11
C ASP A 127 5.90 10.85 -16.34
N GLU A 128 5.57 10.12 -15.27
CA GLU A 128 5.15 8.72 -15.33
C GLU A 128 3.69 8.50 -14.85
N ILE A 129 2.96 9.57 -14.55
CA ILE A 129 1.62 9.49 -13.94
C ILE A 129 0.59 8.72 -14.78
N ASP A 130 0.72 8.76 -16.12
CA ASP A 130 -0.10 7.97 -17.06
C ASP A 130 0.27 6.47 -17.06
N ASN A 131 1.38 6.14 -16.46
CA ASN A 131 1.95 4.80 -16.49
C ASN A 131 1.70 4.00 -15.21
N ILE A 132 1.02 4.58 -14.23
CA ILE A 132 0.74 3.94 -12.95
C ILE A 132 -0.75 3.60 -12.80
N ASP A 133 -1.03 2.59 -11.97
CA ASP A 133 -2.39 2.20 -11.55
C ASP A 133 -2.72 2.68 -10.14
N LEU A 134 -1.68 3.05 -9.35
CA LEU A 134 -1.80 3.41 -7.95
C LEU A 134 -0.67 4.38 -7.55
N ASP A 135 -1.04 5.44 -6.81
CA ASP A 135 -0.11 6.30 -6.09
C ASP A 135 -0.30 6.08 -4.59
N LEU A 136 0.73 5.58 -3.92
CA LEU A 136 0.74 5.35 -2.47
C LEU A 136 1.36 6.55 -1.75
N VAL A 137 0.54 7.34 -1.07
CA VAL A 137 1.00 8.43 -0.22
C VAL A 137 1.36 7.90 1.16
N MET A 138 2.65 7.94 1.51
CA MET A 138 3.10 7.64 2.86
C MET A 138 2.70 8.75 3.82
N SER A 139 1.96 8.41 4.86
CA SER A 139 1.56 9.33 5.94
C SER A 139 2.36 9.13 7.23
N VAL A 140 3.45 8.38 7.14
CA VAL A 140 4.52 8.21 8.14
C VAL A 140 5.84 8.02 7.40
N ASN A 141 6.97 8.12 8.09
CA ASN A 141 8.24 7.65 7.51
C ASN A 141 8.19 6.11 7.42
N PRO A 142 8.49 5.51 6.24
CA PRO A 142 8.40 4.05 6.09
C PRO A 142 9.36 3.32 7.02
N GLY A 143 9.03 2.05 7.37
CA GLY A 143 9.89 1.17 8.14
C GLY A 143 9.24 0.48 9.34
N PHE A 144 8.28 1.08 10.03
CA PHE A 144 7.65 0.48 11.21
C PHE A 144 6.14 0.71 11.23
N GLY A 145 5.41 -0.30 11.71
CA GLY A 145 3.98 -0.17 11.98
C GLY A 145 3.67 0.61 13.26
N GLY A 146 2.41 1.03 13.42
CA GLY A 146 1.92 1.69 14.63
C GLY A 146 2.38 3.14 14.85
N GLN A 147 2.94 3.76 13.83
CA GLN A 147 3.35 5.17 13.88
C GLN A 147 2.14 6.12 13.85
N LYS A 148 2.37 7.34 14.31
CA LYS A 148 1.35 8.39 14.31
C LYS A 148 1.22 9.03 12.93
N PHE A 149 -0.01 9.15 12.46
CA PHE A 149 -0.36 9.82 11.20
C PHE A 149 0.17 11.27 11.15
N MET A 150 0.75 11.66 10.03
CA MET A 150 1.28 12.99 9.74
C MET A 150 0.23 13.82 8.97
N PRO A 151 -0.47 14.77 9.62
CA PRO A 151 -1.59 15.49 8.99
C PRO A 151 -1.21 16.34 7.78
N GLU A 152 0.04 16.75 7.67
CA GLU A 152 0.57 17.55 6.56
C GLU A 152 0.47 16.85 5.20
N VAL A 153 0.37 15.51 5.18
CA VAL A 153 0.22 14.76 3.92
C VAL A 153 -1.18 14.93 3.29
N LEU A 154 -2.17 15.41 4.05
CA LEU A 154 -3.51 15.66 3.52
C LEU A 154 -3.49 16.64 2.33
N ASP A 155 -2.58 17.62 2.33
CA ASP A 155 -2.47 18.57 1.24
C ASP A 155 -1.88 17.92 -0.02
N LYS A 156 -0.94 16.97 0.14
CA LYS A 156 -0.43 16.15 -0.97
C LYS A 156 -1.54 15.29 -1.59
N ILE A 157 -2.38 14.65 -0.77
CA ILE A 157 -3.53 13.86 -1.26
C ILE A 157 -4.49 14.73 -2.06
N LYS A 158 -4.85 15.94 -1.57
CA LYS A 158 -5.71 16.88 -2.27
C LYS A 158 -5.11 17.35 -3.60
N GLU A 159 -3.81 17.57 -3.64
CA GLU A 159 -3.10 17.97 -4.86
C GLU A 159 -3.12 16.86 -5.90
N LEU A 160 -2.80 15.61 -5.51
CA LEU A 160 -2.92 14.43 -6.37
C LEU A 160 -4.35 14.25 -6.91
N LYS A 161 -5.35 14.41 -6.03
CA LYS A 161 -6.76 14.36 -6.45
C LYS A 161 -7.11 15.42 -7.48
N LYS A 162 -6.63 16.66 -7.33
CA LYS A 162 -6.84 17.73 -8.31
C LYS A 162 -6.18 17.41 -9.66
N ILE A 163 -4.94 16.89 -9.64
CA ILE A 163 -4.23 16.49 -10.86
C ILE A 163 -5.00 15.38 -11.56
N LYS A 164 -5.36 14.33 -10.84
CA LYS A 164 -6.15 13.19 -11.33
C LYS A 164 -7.45 13.64 -12.01
N ASP A 165 -8.22 14.51 -11.35
CA ASP A 165 -9.53 14.95 -11.84
C ASP A 165 -9.41 15.90 -13.05
N LYS A 166 -8.45 16.82 -13.01
CA LYS A 166 -8.23 17.83 -14.07
C LYS A 166 -7.82 17.17 -15.38
N ASP A 167 -6.86 16.26 -15.32
CA ASP A 167 -6.24 15.66 -16.50
C ASP A 167 -6.83 14.27 -16.81
N LYS A 168 -7.83 13.83 -16.03
CA LYS A 168 -8.59 12.57 -16.18
C LYS A 168 -7.71 11.32 -16.13
N TYR A 169 -6.72 11.31 -15.25
CA TYR A 169 -5.89 10.14 -15.01
C TYR A 169 -6.64 9.00 -14.28
N TYR A 170 -6.25 7.77 -14.55
CA TYR A 170 -6.91 6.56 -14.05
C TYR A 170 -6.01 5.77 -13.10
N PHE A 171 -5.66 6.34 -11.96
CA PHE A 171 -4.97 5.64 -10.89
C PHE A 171 -5.74 5.74 -9.57
N ASP A 172 -5.47 4.84 -8.65
CA ASP A 172 -6.00 4.93 -7.29
C ASP A 172 -5.04 5.72 -6.39
N ILE A 173 -5.59 6.53 -5.48
CA ILE A 173 -4.82 7.18 -4.42
C ILE A 173 -4.97 6.31 -3.18
N GLU A 174 -3.87 5.68 -2.79
CA GLU A 174 -3.75 4.89 -1.58
C GLU A 174 -3.01 5.67 -0.51
N VAL A 175 -3.35 5.47 0.77
CA VAL A 175 -2.68 6.14 1.89
C VAL A 175 -2.26 5.13 2.93
N ASP A 176 -0.96 5.11 3.25
CA ASP A 176 -0.37 4.22 4.26
C ASP A 176 0.33 4.98 5.37
N GLY A 177 0.02 4.60 6.61
CA GLY A 177 0.67 5.08 7.82
C GLY A 177 -0.27 5.68 8.86
N GLY A 178 -0.44 5.00 9.99
CA GLY A 178 -1.20 5.50 11.14
C GLY A 178 -2.69 5.73 10.90
N ILE A 179 -3.28 5.10 9.87
CA ILE A 179 -4.70 5.20 9.57
C ILE A 179 -5.53 4.51 10.66
N ASN A 180 -6.52 5.26 11.18
CA ASN A 180 -7.41 4.81 12.24
C ASN A 180 -8.79 5.46 12.13
N PHE A 181 -9.72 5.13 13.04
CA PHE A 181 -11.09 5.64 13.03
C PHE A 181 -11.20 7.17 13.22
N SER A 182 -10.19 7.84 13.76
CA SER A 182 -10.24 9.29 13.98
C SER A 182 -9.77 10.12 12.78
N ASN A 183 -9.00 9.52 11.88
CA ASN A 183 -8.41 10.24 10.74
C ASN A 183 -8.87 9.73 9.37
N SER A 184 -9.38 8.49 9.27
CA SER A 184 -9.81 7.86 8.01
C SER A 184 -10.79 8.74 7.21
N LYS A 185 -11.79 9.32 7.86
CA LYS A 185 -12.74 10.24 7.21
C LYS A 185 -12.02 11.43 6.53
N LYS A 186 -11.09 12.09 7.22
CA LYS A 186 -10.35 13.23 6.67
C LYS A 186 -9.47 12.83 5.49
N VAL A 187 -8.89 11.63 5.53
CA VAL A 187 -8.07 11.08 4.45
C VAL A 187 -8.91 10.79 3.21
N LEU A 188 -10.11 10.23 3.40
CA LEU A 188 -11.08 9.99 2.32
C LEU A 188 -11.61 11.30 1.72
N GLU A 189 -11.96 12.27 2.56
CA GLU A 189 -12.38 13.60 2.12
C GLU A 189 -11.29 14.36 1.37
N ALA A 190 -10.01 14.10 1.66
CA ALA A 190 -8.88 14.63 0.91
C ALA A 190 -8.73 14.02 -0.49
N GLY A 191 -9.32 12.83 -0.73
CA GLY A 191 -9.36 12.21 -2.06
C GLY A 191 -8.77 10.81 -2.15
N ALA A 192 -8.46 10.15 -1.03
CA ALA A 192 -8.00 8.77 -1.04
C ALA A 192 -9.10 7.80 -1.51
N ASP A 193 -8.71 6.80 -2.28
CA ASP A 193 -9.56 5.71 -2.75
C ASP A 193 -9.36 4.43 -1.89
N ILE A 194 -8.13 4.22 -1.39
CA ILE A 194 -7.71 3.03 -0.64
C ILE A 194 -7.04 3.46 0.68
N LEU A 195 -7.40 2.79 1.77
CA LEU A 195 -6.79 2.98 3.08
C LEU A 195 -5.99 1.75 3.48
N VAL A 196 -4.69 1.92 3.70
CA VAL A 196 -3.86 0.90 4.35
C VAL A 196 -3.97 1.07 5.85
N SER A 197 -4.37 0.02 6.54
CA SER A 197 -4.52 0.06 7.99
C SER A 197 -4.12 -1.27 8.62
N GLY A 198 -3.05 -1.27 9.39
CA GLY A 198 -2.58 -2.46 10.10
C GLY A 198 -3.11 -2.51 11.53
N THR A 199 -2.51 -1.72 12.42
CA THR A 199 -2.81 -1.74 13.86
C THR A 199 -4.31 -1.59 14.17
N THR A 200 -5.02 -0.71 13.48
CA THR A 200 -6.46 -0.51 13.70
C THR A 200 -7.25 -1.76 13.34
N VAL A 201 -6.92 -2.42 12.21
CA VAL A 201 -7.64 -3.63 11.79
C VAL A 201 -7.38 -4.79 12.74
N PHE A 202 -6.13 -4.99 13.18
CA PHE A 202 -5.75 -6.18 13.95
C PHE A 202 -5.91 -6.03 15.48
N LYS A 203 -5.94 -4.80 16.04
CA LYS A 203 -5.88 -4.59 17.49
C LYS A 203 -7.08 -3.87 18.11
N GLU A 204 -7.76 -2.99 17.34
CA GLU A 204 -8.94 -2.29 17.87
C GLU A 204 -10.11 -3.26 18.08
N ASN A 205 -11.04 -2.88 18.95
CA ASN A 205 -12.22 -3.68 19.31
C ASN A 205 -11.84 -5.14 19.66
N ASN A 206 -10.77 -5.34 20.44
CA ASN A 206 -10.25 -6.65 20.84
C ASN A 206 -9.88 -7.55 19.63
N GLY A 207 -9.45 -6.97 18.53
CA GLY A 207 -9.04 -7.69 17.32
C GLY A 207 -10.21 -8.20 16.47
N ASP A 208 -11.40 -7.63 16.61
CA ASP A 208 -12.53 -7.94 15.71
C ASP A 208 -12.30 -7.30 14.33
N ILE A 209 -11.60 -8.06 13.47
CA ILE A 209 -11.21 -7.65 12.13
C ILE A 209 -12.40 -7.18 11.30
N LYS A 210 -13.52 -7.92 11.34
CA LYS A 210 -14.71 -7.61 10.55
C LYS A 210 -15.29 -6.25 10.95
N THR A 211 -15.56 -6.07 12.23
CA THR A 211 -16.07 -4.81 12.77
C THR A 211 -15.11 -3.64 12.47
N ASN A 212 -13.80 -3.85 12.55
CA ASN A 212 -12.81 -2.83 12.27
C ASN A 212 -12.81 -2.40 10.79
N ILE A 213 -12.87 -3.36 9.86
CA ILE A 213 -12.94 -3.07 8.43
C ILE A 213 -14.27 -2.38 8.08
N GLU A 214 -15.42 -2.88 8.57
CA GLU A 214 -16.72 -2.26 8.33
C GLU A 214 -16.76 -0.81 8.83
N LYS A 215 -16.20 -0.56 10.01
CA LYS A 215 -16.12 0.79 10.58
C LYS A 215 -15.24 1.73 9.75
N LEU A 216 -14.11 1.27 9.21
CA LEU A 216 -13.27 2.06 8.30
C LEU A 216 -13.99 2.36 6.97
N LYS A 217 -14.81 1.43 6.45
CA LYS A 217 -15.59 1.61 5.21
C LYS A 217 -16.79 2.54 5.36
N SER A 218 -17.27 2.75 6.57
CA SER A 218 -18.49 3.53 6.87
C SER A 218 -18.22 5.01 7.21
N MET A 219 -16.97 5.47 7.07
CA MET A 219 -16.55 6.82 7.48
C MET A 219 -16.99 7.96 6.54
#